data_2aea84efc43c00cafc199cbaf968430f
#
_entry.id   2aea84efc43c00cafc199cbaf968430f
#
_cell.length_a   1.000
_cell.length_b   1.000
_cell.length_c   1.000
_cell.angle_alpha   90.00
_cell.angle_beta   90.00
_cell.angle_gamma   90.00
#
_symmetry.space_group_name_H-M   'P 1'
#
loop_
_entity.id
_entity.type
_entity.pdbx_description
1 polymer ?
#
loop_
_entity_poly.entity_id
_entity_poly.type
_entity_poly.pdbx_seq_one_letter_code
_entity_poly.pdbx_strand_id
1 'polypeptide(L)'
;MTFDSVVGQSALTTTLKNAVKSGKLAHAYLFCGPRGVGKTTCARIFAKAINCEHPKEDGEACNECESCKSFNEQRSYNIFELDAASNNGVDHIKELMEKTRIPPQIGKYKVFIIDEVHMLSSAAFNAFLKTLEEPPQHVIFILATTEKHKILPTILS
;
A
#
# COMPACT_ATOMS: atom_id res chain seq x y z
N MET A 1 -15.41 6.65 -0.93
CA MET A 1 -14.01 6.85 -1.33
C MET A 1 -13.69 6.05 -2.58
N THR A 2 -13.41 6.72 -3.68
CA THR A 2 -13.11 6.09 -4.98
C THR A 2 -11.88 6.74 -5.59
N PHE A 3 -11.29 6.11 -6.60
CA PHE A 3 -10.18 6.72 -7.34
C PHE A 3 -10.60 8.05 -7.96
N ASP A 4 -11.81 8.11 -8.51
CA ASP A 4 -12.29 9.32 -9.16
C ASP A 4 -12.54 10.47 -8.18
N SER A 5 -12.66 10.19 -6.89
CA SER A 5 -12.84 11.23 -5.87
C SER A 5 -11.53 11.92 -5.49
N VAL A 6 -10.38 11.39 -5.93
CA VAL A 6 -9.07 11.96 -5.58
C VAL A 6 -8.71 13.05 -6.58
N VAL A 7 -8.50 14.26 -6.08
CA VAL A 7 -8.20 15.44 -6.90
C VAL A 7 -6.70 15.57 -7.10
N GLY A 8 -6.27 15.86 -8.34
CA GLY A 8 -4.88 16.15 -8.62
C GLY A 8 -3.97 14.95 -8.86
N GLN A 9 -4.53 13.73 -8.89
CA GLN A 9 -3.75 12.49 -9.05
C GLN A 9 -4.26 11.63 -10.21
N SER A 10 -4.69 12.24 -11.30
CA SER A 10 -5.31 11.50 -12.41
C SER A 10 -4.37 10.47 -13.06
N ALA A 11 -3.09 10.78 -13.21
CA ALA A 11 -2.12 9.84 -13.78
C ALA A 11 -1.92 8.63 -12.87
N LEU A 12 -1.79 8.88 -11.56
CA LEU A 12 -1.62 7.81 -10.57
C LEU A 12 -2.87 6.93 -10.51
N THR A 13 -4.06 7.54 -10.41
CA THR A 13 -5.30 6.78 -10.32
C THR A 13 -5.54 5.93 -11.57
N THR A 14 -5.21 6.44 -12.76
CA THR A 14 -5.33 5.66 -14.00
C THR A 14 -4.43 4.44 -13.98
N THR A 15 -3.18 4.62 -13.54
CA THR A 15 -2.22 3.51 -13.44
C THR A 15 -2.73 2.44 -12.46
N LEU A 16 -3.24 2.85 -11.31
CA LEU A 16 -3.75 1.92 -10.31
C LEU A 16 -5.02 1.21 -10.76
N LYS A 17 -5.93 1.91 -11.42
CA LYS A 17 -7.13 1.29 -12.00
C LYS A 17 -6.75 0.22 -13.01
N ASN A 18 -5.76 0.49 -13.86
CA ASN A 18 -5.31 -0.48 -14.85
C ASN A 18 -4.69 -1.71 -14.20
N ALA A 19 -3.95 -1.55 -13.09
CA ALA A 19 -3.41 -2.67 -12.36
C ALA A 19 -4.52 -3.55 -11.78
N VAL A 20 -5.56 -2.95 -11.22
CA VAL A 20 -6.72 -3.69 -10.69
C VAL A 20 -7.42 -4.46 -11.81
N LYS A 21 -7.67 -3.79 -12.95
CA LYS A 21 -8.38 -4.38 -14.09
C LYS A 21 -7.62 -5.55 -14.70
N SER A 22 -6.30 -5.43 -14.83
CA SER A 22 -5.47 -6.48 -15.46
C SER A 22 -5.14 -7.62 -14.53
N GLY A 23 -5.23 -7.41 -13.21
CA GLY A 23 -4.82 -8.38 -12.22
C GLY A 23 -3.31 -8.54 -12.11
N LYS A 24 -2.54 -7.71 -12.81
CA LYS A 24 -1.07 -7.74 -12.77
C LYS A 24 -0.58 -6.76 -11.72
N LEU A 25 -0.34 -7.28 -10.52
CA LEU A 25 0.06 -6.46 -9.38
C LEU A 25 1.53 -6.70 -9.04
N ALA A 26 2.26 -5.61 -8.78
CA ALA A 26 3.61 -5.69 -8.27
C ALA A 26 3.57 -5.90 -6.76
N HIS A 27 4.67 -6.39 -6.19
CA HIS A 27 4.76 -6.57 -4.74
C HIS A 27 5.04 -5.26 -4.00
N ALA A 28 5.47 -4.21 -4.70
CA ALA A 28 5.74 -2.91 -4.09
C ALA A 28 5.44 -1.79 -5.06
N TYR A 29 4.88 -0.70 -4.52
CA TYR A 29 4.58 0.53 -5.25
C TYR A 29 5.17 1.71 -4.48
N LEU A 30 5.72 2.67 -5.21
CA LEU A 30 6.26 3.89 -4.60
C LEU A 30 5.44 5.09 -5.06
N PHE A 31 4.76 5.73 -4.13
CA PHE A 31 3.98 6.94 -4.38
C PHE A 31 4.81 8.15 -3.96
N CYS A 32 5.17 8.99 -4.93
CA CYS A 32 5.99 10.17 -4.69
C CYS A 32 5.19 11.43 -4.99
N GLY A 33 5.42 12.48 -4.20
CA GLY A 33 4.77 13.76 -4.43
C GLY A 33 4.72 14.60 -3.16
N PRO A 34 4.38 15.89 -3.29
CA PRO A 34 4.30 16.76 -2.13
C PRO A 34 3.15 16.37 -1.19
N ARG A 35 3.22 16.84 0.04
CA ARG A 35 2.15 16.62 1.01
C ARG A 35 0.84 17.21 0.50
N GLY A 36 -0.27 16.57 0.89
CA GLY A 36 -1.60 17.08 0.59
C GLY A 36 -2.11 16.74 -0.79
N VAL A 37 -1.42 15.88 -1.54
CA VAL A 37 -1.88 15.46 -2.88
C VAL A 37 -2.62 14.12 -2.85
N GLY A 38 -2.96 13.60 -1.68
CA GLY A 38 -3.81 12.41 -1.57
C GLY A 38 -3.09 11.08 -1.74
N LYS A 39 -1.78 11.01 -1.52
CA LYS A 39 -1.03 9.76 -1.64
C LYS A 39 -1.58 8.65 -0.75
N THR A 40 -1.78 8.96 0.53
CA THR A 40 -2.30 7.98 1.49
C THR A 40 -3.72 7.58 1.14
N THR A 41 -4.54 8.54 0.70
CA THR A 41 -5.90 8.26 0.26
C THR A 41 -5.90 7.31 -0.94
N CYS A 42 -5.05 7.57 -1.95
CA CYS A 42 -4.90 6.69 -3.10
C CYS A 42 -4.47 5.29 -2.68
N ALA A 43 -3.53 5.20 -1.74
CA ALA A 43 -3.04 3.91 -1.25
C ALA A 43 -4.17 3.10 -0.61
N ARG A 44 -5.00 3.74 0.20
CA ARG A 44 -6.14 3.07 0.84
C ARG A 44 -7.19 2.63 -0.18
N ILE A 45 -7.49 3.46 -1.17
CA ILE A 45 -8.44 3.12 -2.22
C ILE A 45 -7.92 1.94 -3.04
N PHE A 46 -6.63 1.95 -3.38
CA PHE A 46 -6.01 0.86 -4.11
C PHE A 46 -6.06 -0.45 -3.31
N ALA A 47 -5.74 -0.39 -2.01
CA ALA A 47 -5.79 -1.56 -1.13
C ALA A 47 -7.20 -2.16 -1.08
N LYS A 48 -8.22 -1.31 -1.01
CA LYS A 48 -9.61 -1.75 -1.04
C LYS A 48 -9.94 -2.42 -2.37
N ALA A 49 -9.55 -1.81 -3.48
CA ALA A 49 -9.87 -2.30 -4.83
C ALA A 49 -9.23 -3.66 -5.12
N ILE A 50 -7.95 -3.87 -4.74
CA ILE A 50 -7.28 -5.14 -5.01
C ILE A 50 -7.80 -6.27 -4.13
N ASN A 51 -8.42 -5.96 -3.00
CA ASN A 51 -9.05 -6.95 -2.13
C ASN A 51 -10.53 -7.17 -2.43
N CYS A 52 -11.11 -6.36 -3.30
CA CYS A 52 -12.50 -6.51 -3.68
C CYS A 52 -12.72 -7.84 -4.39
N GLU A 53 -13.77 -8.56 -3.99
CA GLU A 53 -14.11 -9.85 -4.60
C GLU A 53 -14.66 -9.72 -6.01
N HIS A 54 -15.29 -8.58 -6.30
CA HIS A 54 -15.93 -8.31 -7.59
C HIS A 54 -15.64 -6.90 -8.07
N PRO A 55 -14.39 -6.59 -8.45
CA PRO A 55 -14.06 -5.24 -8.91
C PRO A 55 -14.86 -4.87 -10.17
N LYS A 56 -15.24 -3.60 -10.27
CA LYS A 56 -15.97 -3.11 -11.42
C LYS A 56 -15.07 -3.06 -12.65
N GLU A 57 -15.68 -2.95 -13.83
CA GLU A 57 -14.95 -2.90 -15.10
C GLU A 57 -13.96 -1.74 -15.17
N ASP A 58 -14.26 -0.64 -14.48
CA ASP A 58 -13.39 0.54 -14.46
C ASP A 58 -12.27 0.47 -13.42
N GLY A 59 -12.12 -0.66 -12.70
CA GLY A 59 -11.11 -0.83 -11.68
C GLY A 59 -11.49 -0.34 -10.30
N GLU A 60 -12.72 0.17 -10.12
CA GLU A 60 -13.22 0.60 -8.83
C GLU A 60 -13.72 -0.60 -8.01
N ALA A 61 -13.69 -0.46 -6.68
CA ALA A 61 -14.24 -1.47 -5.77
C ALA A 61 -15.77 -1.49 -5.85
N CYS A 62 -16.37 -2.67 -5.63
CA CYS A 62 -17.81 -2.82 -5.73
C CYS A 62 -18.59 -2.21 -4.55
N ASN A 63 -17.94 -2.06 -3.39
CA ASN A 63 -18.54 -1.57 -2.14
C ASN A 63 -19.64 -2.47 -1.56
N GLU A 64 -19.82 -3.66 -2.09
CA GLU A 64 -20.90 -4.56 -1.67
C GLU A 64 -20.38 -5.89 -1.09
N CYS A 65 -19.18 -6.33 -1.45
CA CYS A 65 -18.63 -7.58 -0.94
C CYS A 65 -18.15 -7.44 0.51
N GLU A 66 -17.91 -8.56 1.15
CA GLU A 66 -17.47 -8.59 2.55
C GLU A 66 -16.17 -7.81 2.76
N SER A 67 -15.23 -7.92 1.83
CA SER A 67 -13.96 -7.21 1.93
C SER A 67 -14.18 -5.69 1.89
N CYS A 68 -15.00 -5.20 0.97
CA CYS A 68 -15.31 -3.77 0.87
C CYS A 68 -16.03 -3.26 2.12
N LYS A 69 -16.97 -4.04 2.63
CA LYS A 69 -17.70 -3.66 3.84
C LYS A 69 -16.77 -3.58 5.04
N SER A 70 -15.85 -4.54 5.17
CA SER A 70 -14.86 -4.53 6.25
C SER A 70 -13.98 -3.30 6.18
N PHE A 71 -13.55 -2.93 4.98
CA PHE A 71 -12.75 -1.73 4.78
C PHE A 71 -13.53 -0.46 5.17
N ASN A 72 -14.77 -0.35 4.66
CA ASN A 72 -15.61 0.82 4.92
C ASN A 72 -15.92 1.01 6.41
N GLU A 73 -16.00 -0.09 7.15
CA GLU A 73 -16.26 -0.08 8.60
C GLU A 73 -14.98 -0.04 9.44
N GLN A 74 -13.81 0.12 8.79
CA GLN A 74 -12.50 0.17 9.43
C GLN A 74 -12.18 -1.08 10.26
N ARG A 75 -12.70 -2.23 9.87
CA ARG A 75 -12.44 -3.50 10.52
C ARG A 75 -11.70 -4.51 9.66
N SER A 76 -11.05 -4.03 8.58
CA SER A 76 -10.25 -4.89 7.73
C SER A 76 -8.94 -5.25 8.43
N TYR A 77 -8.64 -6.55 8.48
CA TYR A 77 -7.37 -7.05 9.00
C TYR A 77 -6.32 -7.21 7.90
N ASN A 78 -6.60 -6.73 6.70
CA ASN A 78 -5.69 -6.89 5.57
C ASN A 78 -4.90 -5.61 5.25
N ILE A 79 -5.23 -4.50 5.90
CA ILE A 79 -4.57 -3.22 5.61
C ILE A 79 -3.88 -2.72 6.87
N PHE A 80 -2.56 -2.54 6.77
CA PHE A 80 -1.71 -2.10 7.86
C PHE A 80 -1.03 -0.80 7.44
N GLU A 81 -1.05 0.20 8.31
CA GLU A 81 -0.44 1.49 8.02
C GLU A 81 0.60 1.83 9.08
N LEU A 82 1.73 2.34 8.63
CA LEU A 82 2.80 2.82 9.49
C LEU A 82 3.21 4.21 9.02
N ASP A 83 3.19 5.18 9.94
CA ASP A 83 3.74 6.51 9.68
C ASP A 83 5.19 6.52 10.18
N ALA A 84 6.14 6.48 9.24
CA ALA A 84 7.54 6.42 9.60
C ALA A 84 8.06 7.71 10.24
N ALA A 85 7.36 8.83 10.08
CA ALA A 85 7.72 10.06 10.76
C ALA A 85 7.55 9.93 12.28
N SER A 86 6.60 9.10 12.73
CA SER A 86 6.35 8.85 14.16
C SER A 86 6.94 7.55 14.65
N ASN A 87 7.07 6.54 13.76
CA ASN A 87 7.47 5.17 14.11
C ASN A 87 8.61 4.73 13.20
N ASN A 88 9.80 5.31 13.39
CA ASN A 88 10.92 5.08 12.47
C ASN A 88 11.94 4.05 12.96
N GLY A 89 11.73 3.46 14.12
CA GLY A 89 12.66 2.51 14.72
C GLY A 89 12.54 1.10 14.14
N VAL A 90 13.61 0.32 14.28
CA VAL A 90 13.67 -1.04 13.74
C VAL A 90 12.64 -1.98 14.37
N ASP A 91 12.29 -1.78 15.64
CA ASP A 91 11.33 -2.64 16.33
C ASP A 91 9.93 -2.52 15.74
N HIS A 92 9.52 -1.31 15.35
CA HIS A 92 8.23 -1.09 14.69
C HIS A 92 8.17 -1.82 13.35
N ILE A 93 9.27 -1.75 12.58
CA ILE A 93 9.33 -2.41 11.28
C ILE A 93 9.36 -3.92 11.43
N LYS A 94 10.12 -4.46 12.40
CA LYS A 94 10.16 -5.90 12.62
C LYS A 94 8.79 -6.45 13.00
N GLU A 95 8.07 -5.75 13.86
CA GLU A 95 6.72 -6.14 14.24
C GLU A 95 5.81 -6.15 13.02
N LEU A 96 5.90 -5.13 12.17
CA LEU A 96 5.11 -5.05 10.95
C LEU A 96 5.46 -6.20 9.99
N MET A 97 6.75 -6.48 9.83
CA MET A 97 7.20 -7.55 8.91
C MET A 97 6.76 -8.94 9.36
N GLU A 98 6.61 -9.17 10.66
CA GLU A 98 6.10 -10.44 11.15
C GLU A 98 4.67 -10.69 10.67
N LYS A 99 3.88 -9.64 10.53
CA LYS A 99 2.50 -9.74 10.06
C LYS A 99 2.43 -10.17 8.59
N THR A 100 3.50 -9.97 7.82
CA THR A 100 3.53 -10.39 6.41
C THR A 100 3.50 -11.90 6.24
N ARG A 101 3.86 -12.65 7.27
CA ARG A 101 3.96 -14.12 7.21
C ARG A 101 2.60 -14.80 7.36
N ILE A 102 1.59 -14.07 7.79
CA ILE A 102 0.26 -14.62 8.03
C ILE A 102 -0.63 -14.32 6.83
N PRO A 103 -1.14 -15.34 6.11
CA PRO A 103 -2.01 -15.10 4.96
C PRO A 103 -3.32 -14.41 5.37
N PRO A 104 -3.97 -13.67 4.47
CA PRO A 104 -5.26 -13.06 4.77
C PRO A 104 -6.35 -14.12 4.94
N GLN A 105 -7.24 -13.91 5.89
CA GLN A 105 -8.38 -14.80 6.11
C GLN A 105 -9.54 -14.43 5.18
N ILE A 106 -9.69 -13.13 4.90
CA ILE A 106 -10.70 -12.58 4.01
C ILE A 106 -9.96 -11.68 3.02
N GLY A 107 -10.35 -11.73 1.76
CA GLY A 107 -9.68 -10.95 0.73
C GLY A 107 -8.49 -11.71 0.14
N LYS A 108 -7.78 -11.06 -0.77
CA LYS A 108 -6.71 -11.68 -1.55
C LYS A 108 -5.31 -11.30 -1.08
N TYR A 109 -5.16 -10.09 -0.56
CA TYR A 109 -3.86 -9.53 -0.25
C TYR A 109 -3.83 -8.84 1.10
N LYS A 110 -2.66 -8.90 1.74
CA LYS A 110 -2.33 -8.01 2.85
C LYS A 110 -1.55 -6.85 2.30
N VAL A 111 -1.99 -5.64 2.60
CA VAL A 111 -1.38 -4.41 2.09
C VAL A 111 -0.75 -3.65 3.24
N PHE A 112 0.53 -3.31 3.09
CA PHE A 112 1.29 -2.58 4.08
C PHE A 112 1.62 -1.21 3.51
N ILE A 113 1.05 -0.17 4.10
CA ILE A 113 1.23 1.21 3.68
C ILE A 113 2.22 1.86 4.64
N ILE A 114 3.37 2.28 4.12
CA ILE A 114 4.39 2.96 4.92
C ILE A 114 4.48 4.39 4.42
N ASP A 115 3.95 5.33 5.21
CA ASP A 115 3.96 6.75 4.89
C ASP A 115 5.27 7.39 5.36
N GLU A 116 5.75 8.34 4.57
CA GLU A 116 7.02 9.03 4.83
C GLU A 116 8.17 8.04 5.02
N VAL A 117 8.28 7.08 4.09
CA VAL A 117 9.22 5.97 4.18
C VAL A 117 10.68 6.43 4.29
N HIS A 118 11.01 7.62 3.77
CA HIS A 118 12.35 8.18 3.86
C HIS A 118 12.76 8.53 5.30
N MET A 119 11.80 8.56 6.22
CA MET A 119 12.05 8.86 7.64
C MET A 119 12.44 7.62 8.46
N LEU A 120 12.41 6.44 7.86
CA LEU A 120 12.85 5.22 8.56
C LEU A 120 14.34 5.31 8.91
N SER A 121 14.71 4.77 10.09
CA SER A 121 16.12 4.62 10.43
C SER A 121 16.81 3.69 9.45
N SER A 122 18.13 3.76 9.35
CA SER A 122 18.89 2.87 8.46
C SER A 122 18.66 1.40 8.80
N ALA A 123 18.61 1.06 10.10
CA ALA A 123 18.34 -0.30 10.52
C ALA A 123 16.94 -0.77 10.13
N ALA A 124 15.93 0.10 10.31
CA ALA A 124 14.56 -0.20 9.92
C ALA A 124 14.43 -0.40 8.42
N PHE A 125 15.05 0.49 7.64
CA PHE A 125 15.00 0.40 6.18
C PHE A 125 15.66 -0.88 5.68
N ASN A 126 16.81 -1.26 6.24
CA ASN A 126 17.50 -2.50 5.87
C ASN A 126 16.65 -3.73 6.21
N ALA A 127 15.99 -3.73 7.36
CA ALA A 127 15.10 -4.84 7.73
C ALA A 127 13.93 -4.96 6.75
N PHE A 128 13.40 -3.82 6.31
CA PHE A 128 12.32 -3.77 5.32
C PHE A 128 12.79 -4.30 3.96
N LEU A 129 13.99 -3.90 3.51
CA LEU A 129 14.53 -4.33 2.23
C LEU A 129 14.70 -5.85 2.14
N LYS A 130 15.04 -6.50 3.25
CA LYS A 130 15.15 -7.96 3.27
C LYS A 130 13.84 -8.64 2.92
N THR A 131 12.72 -8.11 3.40
CA THR A 131 11.41 -8.65 3.06
C THR A 131 11.06 -8.36 1.60
N LEU A 132 11.48 -7.21 1.07
CA LEU A 132 11.23 -6.86 -0.33
C LEU A 132 11.99 -7.77 -1.32
N GLU A 133 13.12 -8.34 -0.91
CA GLU A 133 13.89 -9.24 -1.77
C GLU A 133 13.14 -10.55 -2.02
N GLU A 134 12.42 -11.05 -1.02
CA GLU A 134 11.65 -12.28 -1.12
C GLU A 134 10.26 -12.07 -0.52
N PRO A 135 9.40 -11.27 -1.17
CA PRO A 135 8.08 -10.96 -0.59
C PRO A 135 7.16 -12.17 -0.67
N PRO A 136 6.34 -12.40 0.37
CA PRO A 136 5.28 -13.41 0.28
C PRO A 136 4.30 -13.05 -0.83
N GLN A 137 3.71 -14.06 -1.49
CA GLN A 137 2.82 -13.85 -2.63
C GLN A 137 1.60 -13.00 -2.33
N HIS A 138 1.10 -13.09 -1.10
CA HIS A 138 -0.12 -12.40 -0.69
C HIS A 138 0.12 -10.99 -0.16
N VAL A 139 1.36 -10.49 -0.23
CA VAL A 139 1.74 -9.20 0.37
C VAL A 139 2.03 -8.16 -0.70
N ILE A 140 1.49 -6.95 -0.51
CA ILE A 140 1.77 -5.80 -1.36
C ILE A 140 2.17 -4.64 -0.45
N PHE A 141 3.30 -4.02 -0.76
CA PHE A 141 3.78 -2.84 -0.04
C PHE A 141 3.49 -1.58 -0.84
N ILE A 142 2.97 -0.57 -0.17
CA ILE A 142 2.78 0.76 -0.76
C ILE A 142 3.60 1.74 0.06
N LEU A 143 4.61 2.31 -0.57
CA LEU A 143 5.52 3.25 0.08
C LEU A 143 5.19 4.65 -0.39
N ALA A 144 5.00 5.58 0.53
CA ALA A 144 4.72 6.95 0.21
C ALA A 144 5.85 7.85 0.71
N THR A 145 6.27 8.80 -0.10
CA THR A 145 7.34 9.72 0.28
C THR A 145 7.16 11.08 -0.38
N THR A 146 7.57 12.13 0.34
CA THR A 146 7.73 13.47 -0.23
C THR A 146 9.16 13.67 -0.75
N GLU A 147 10.07 12.73 -0.45
CA GLU A 147 11.51 12.85 -0.73
C GLU A 147 11.99 11.72 -1.65
N LYS A 148 11.48 11.72 -2.88
CA LYS A 148 11.79 10.72 -3.88
C LYS A 148 13.29 10.46 -4.04
N HIS A 149 14.09 11.51 -4.05
CA HIS A 149 15.54 11.43 -4.29
C HIS A 149 16.29 10.69 -3.17
N LYS A 150 15.71 10.55 -1.98
CA LYS A 150 16.34 9.83 -0.87
C LYS A 150 16.09 8.33 -0.93
N ILE A 151 15.04 7.91 -1.65
CA ILE A 151 14.57 6.53 -1.66
C ILE A 151 14.93 5.80 -2.96
N LEU A 152 14.74 6.45 -4.11
CA LEU A 152 14.89 5.78 -5.41
C LEU A 152 16.25 5.10 -5.62
N PRO A 153 17.40 5.71 -5.28
CA PRO A 153 18.68 5.03 -5.51
C PRO A 153 18.80 3.71 -4.76
N THR A 154 18.20 3.61 -3.58
CA THR A 154 18.24 2.40 -2.76
C THR A 154 17.28 1.34 -3.29
N ILE A 155 16.08 1.73 -3.67
CA ILE A 155 15.06 0.79 -4.16
C ILE A 155 15.39 0.25 -5.53
N LEU A 156 15.94 1.11 -6.40
CA LEU A 156 16.27 0.72 -7.77
C LEU A 156 17.57 -0.08 -7.88
N SER A 157 18.39 -0.01 -6.86
CA SER A 157 19.61 -0.81 -6.84
C SER A 157 19.31 -2.20 -6.31
#